data_06829bb0380c962a276ca5f7ccc2ce1b
#
_entry.id   06829bb0380c962a276ca5f7ccc2ce1b
#
_cell.length_a   1.000
_cell.length_b   1.000
_cell.length_c   1.000
_cell.angle_alpha   90.00
_cell.angle_beta   90.00
_cell.angle_gamma   90.00
#
_symmetry.space_group_name_H-M   'P 1'
#
loop_
_entity.id
_entity.type
_entity.pdbx_description
1 polymer ?
#
loop_
_entity_poly.entity_id
_entity_poly.type
_entity_poly.pdbx_seq_one_letter_code
_entity_poly.pdbx_strand_id
1 'polypeptide(L)'
;MAEFHFRAMGCRILAIVEAESEAALATLRALPDLFDAWEQALSRFRDDSELTRLNRHPGQPVPVSSVLWEVLRLSLAVAERTDGLVTPTVLGALEAAGYDR
;
A
#
# COMPACT_ATOMS: atom_id res chain seq x y z
N MET A 1 -16.80 -13.85 -17.87
CA MET A 1 -15.95 -12.83 -17.26
C MET A 1 -16.66 -12.24 -16.04
N ALA A 2 -16.06 -12.24 -14.89
CA ALA A 2 -16.64 -11.69 -13.68
C ALA A 2 -15.97 -10.38 -13.30
N GLU A 3 -16.76 -9.44 -12.78
CA GLU A 3 -16.28 -8.13 -12.36
C GLU A 3 -16.68 -7.87 -10.91
N PHE A 4 -15.87 -7.11 -10.20
CA PHE A 4 -16.17 -6.67 -8.86
C PHE A 4 -15.65 -5.24 -8.66
N HIS A 5 -16.52 -4.36 -8.16
CA HIS A 5 -16.20 -2.95 -7.92
C HIS A 5 -16.18 -2.67 -6.43
N PHE A 6 -15.19 -1.92 -5.98
CA PHE A 6 -15.12 -1.45 -4.59
C PHE A 6 -14.25 -0.20 -4.51
N ARG A 7 -14.19 0.39 -3.34
CA ARG A 7 -13.35 1.56 -3.08
C ARG A 7 -12.26 1.17 -2.09
N ALA A 8 -11.04 1.60 -2.40
CA ALA A 8 -9.90 1.42 -1.51
C ALA A 8 -8.84 2.46 -1.86
N MET A 9 -8.04 2.85 -0.89
CA MET A 9 -6.92 3.78 -1.10
C MET A 9 -7.36 5.10 -1.75
N GLY A 10 -8.55 5.57 -1.43
CA GLY A 10 -9.12 6.79 -2.02
C GLY A 10 -9.53 6.66 -3.48
N CYS A 11 -9.56 5.46 -4.04
CA CYS A 11 -9.84 5.22 -5.46
C CYS A 11 -10.99 4.23 -5.64
N ARG A 12 -11.53 4.22 -6.84
CA ARG A 12 -12.43 3.16 -7.29
C ARG A 12 -11.60 2.04 -7.87
N ILE A 13 -11.86 0.83 -7.41
CA ILE A 13 -11.14 -0.36 -7.88
C ILE A 13 -12.10 -1.21 -8.70
N LEU A 14 -11.65 -1.64 -9.86
CA LEU A 14 -12.34 -2.61 -10.70
C LEU A 14 -11.44 -3.83 -10.83
N ALA A 15 -11.94 -4.98 -10.40
CA ALA A 15 -11.26 -6.25 -10.58
C ALA A 15 -12.03 -7.11 -11.56
N ILE A 16 -11.33 -7.68 -12.52
CA ILE A 16 -11.90 -8.51 -13.57
C ILE A 16 -11.16 -9.83 -13.63
N VAL A 17 -11.91 -10.92 -13.74
CA VAL A 17 -11.32 -12.24 -13.92
C VAL A 17 -12.05 -12.95 -15.06
N GLU A 18 -11.31 -13.63 -15.93
CA GLU A 18 -11.89 -14.36 -17.07
C GLU A 18 -12.40 -15.76 -16.70
N ALA A 19 -13.03 -15.86 -15.53
CA ALA A 19 -13.62 -17.10 -15.04
C ALA A 19 -14.87 -16.76 -14.26
N GLU A 20 -15.81 -17.70 -14.18
CA GLU A 20 -17.06 -17.54 -13.44
C GLU A 20 -17.24 -18.67 -12.43
N SER A 21 -16.15 -19.33 -12.03
CA SER A 21 -16.18 -20.38 -11.01
C SER A 21 -16.46 -19.78 -9.63
N GLU A 22 -16.92 -20.63 -8.71
CA GLU A 22 -17.09 -20.24 -7.32
C GLU A 22 -15.78 -19.74 -6.70
N ALA A 23 -14.66 -20.38 -7.04
CA ALA A 23 -13.35 -19.97 -6.55
C ALA A 23 -12.97 -18.57 -7.05
N ALA A 24 -13.25 -18.26 -8.32
CA ALA A 24 -12.98 -16.93 -8.87
C ALA A 24 -13.82 -15.87 -8.20
N LEU A 25 -15.12 -16.13 -8.00
CA LEU A 25 -16.01 -15.18 -7.33
C LEU A 25 -15.62 -14.97 -5.88
N ALA A 26 -15.24 -16.02 -5.16
CA ALA A 26 -14.77 -15.92 -3.78
C ALA A 26 -13.51 -15.08 -3.69
N THR A 27 -12.58 -15.24 -4.63
CA THR A 27 -11.36 -14.43 -4.69
C THR A 27 -11.68 -12.97 -4.89
N LEU A 28 -12.59 -12.64 -5.82
CA LEU A 28 -12.99 -11.25 -6.04
C LEU A 28 -13.61 -10.62 -4.79
N ARG A 29 -14.47 -11.36 -4.09
CA ARG A 29 -15.12 -10.87 -2.88
C ARG A 29 -14.16 -10.65 -1.72
N ALA A 30 -13.02 -11.32 -1.73
CA ALA A 30 -12.00 -11.18 -0.69
C ALA A 30 -11.07 -9.98 -0.91
N LEU A 31 -11.10 -9.37 -2.09
CA LEU A 31 -10.19 -8.26 -2.42
C LEU A 31 -10.34 -7.04 -1.50
N PRO A 32 -11.56 -6.58 -1.12
CA PRO A 32 -11.66 -5.45 -0.20
C PRO A 32 -10.90 -5.65 1.11
N ASP A 33 -10.98 -6.84 1.70
CA ASP A 33 -10.26 -7.16 2.94
C ASP A 33 -8.75 -7.17 2.73
N LEU A 34 -8.28 -7.67 1.59
CA LEU A 34 -6.87 -7.65 1.24
C LEU A 34 -6.35 -6.22 1.10
N PHE A 35 -7.08 -5.36 0.39
CA PHE A 35 -6.71 -3.96 0.26
C PHE A 35 -6.74 -3.23 1.59
N ASP A 36 -7.71 -3.55 2.46
CA ASP A 36 -7.76 -2.97 3.80
C ASP A 36 -6.54 -3.36 4.63
N ALA A 37 -6.12 -4.63 4.56
CA ALA A 37 -4.92 -5.08 5.24
C ALA A 37 -3.67 -4.36 4.72
N TRP A 38 -3.56 -4.14 3.41
CA TRP A 38 -2.46 -3.37 2.84
C TRP A 38 -2.49 -1.91 3.30
N GLU A 39 -3.65 -1.27 3.36
CA GLU A 39 -3.76 0.09 3.90
C GLU A 39 -3.33 0.15 5.35
N GLN A 40 -3.68 -0.85 6.15
CA GLN A 40 -3.28 -0.89 7.56
C GLN A 40 -1.76 -1.01 7.73
N ALA A 41 -1.09 -1.66 6.80
CA ALA A 41 0.37 -1.75 6.83
C ALA A 41 1.05 -0.51 6.23
N LEU A 42 0.50 0.04 5.15
CA LEU A 42 1.24 0.92 4.25
C LEU A 42 0.72 2.35 4.17
N SER A 43 -0.48 2.66 4.68
CA SER A 43 -1.08 3.97 4.51
C SER A 43 -0.46 5.02 5.44
N ARG A 44 0.02 6.13 4.87
CA ARG A 44 0.43 7.28 5.68
C ARG A 44 -0.75 8.07 6.24
N PHE A 45 -1.95 7.86 5.70
CA PHE A 45 -3.16 8.58 6.11
C PHE A 45 -3.88 7.94 7.29
N ARG A 46 -3.55 6.70 7.66
CA ARG A 46 -4.07 6.04 8.86
C ARG A 46 -3.11 6.28 10.01
N ASP A 47 -3.60 6.87 11.08
CA ASP A 47 -2.78 7.19 12.26
C ASP A 47 -2.21 5.96 12.95
N ASP A 48 -2.89 4.82 12.82
CA ASP A 48 -2.51 3.56 13.46
C ASP A 48 -1.89 2.54 12.48
N SER A 49 -1.55 2.94 11.27
CA SER A 49 -0.88 2.02 10.34
C SER A 49 0.53 1.70 10.78
N GLU A 50 1.07 0.57 10.27
CA GLU A 50 2.45 0.20 10.55
C GLU A 50 3.43 1.25 10.04
N LEU A 51 3.19 1.79 8.84
CA LEU A 51 4.05 2.83 8.26
C LEU A 51 4.06 4.08 9.15
N THR A 52 2.90 4.52 9.61
CA THR A 52 2.81 5.69 10.50
C THR A 52 3.56 5.44 11.80
N ARG A 53 3.41 4.25 12.38
CA ARG A 53 4.14 3.88 13.60
C ARG A 53 5.65 3.90 13.37
N LEU A 54 6.10 3.35 12.24
CA LEU A 54 7.52 3.37 11.88
C LEU A 54 8.05 4.80 11.78
N ASN A 55 7.30 5.68 11.13
CA ASN A 55 7.69 7.08 10.93
C ASN A 55 7.72 7.89 12.23
N ARG A 56 7.02 7.46 13.27
CA ARG A 56 7.01 8.12 14.58
C ARG A 56 8.17 7.72 15.47
N HIS A 57 8.99 6.75 15.06
CA HIS A 57 10.11 6.25 15.86
C HIS A 57 11.43 6.31 15.07
N PRO A 58 11.85 7.51 14.61
CA PRO A 58 13.09 7.64 13.84
C PRO A 58 14.30 7.23 14.69
N GLY A 59 15.24 6.52 14.06
CA GLY A 59 16.46 6.08 14.71
C GLY A 59 16.30 4.89 15.65
N GLN A 60 15.10 4.27 15.71
CA GLN A 60 14.83 3.12 16.57
C GLN A 60 14.40 1.91 15.77
N PRO A 61 14.79 0.69 16.14
CA PRO A 61 14.24 -0.51 15.54
C PRO A 61 12.75 -0.63 15.84
N VAL A 62 11.94 -0.91 14.83
CA VAL A 62 10.50 -1.10 14.96
C VAL A 62 10.13 -2.42 14.28
N PRO A 63 9.43 -3.35 14.97
CA PRO A 63 8.97 -4.57 14.32
C PRO A 63 7.90 -4.23 13.29
N VAL A 64 8.00 -4.84 12.11
CA VAL A 64 7.07 -4.62 11.00
C VAL A 64 6.61 -5.96 10.42
N SER A 65 5.45 -5.95 9.76
CA SER A 65 4.95 -7.15 9.08
C SER A 65 5.77 -7.45 7.82
N SER A 66 5.61 -8.67 7.31
CA SER A 66 6.24 -9.06 6.06
C SER A 66 5.79 -8.18 4.88
N VAL A 67 4.55 -7.71 4.90
CA VAL A 67 4.01 -6.80 3.85
C VAL A 67 4.81 -5.51 3.82
N LEU A 68 4.95 -4.83 4.95
CA LEU A 68 5.70 -3.57 5.01
C LEU A 68 7.17 -3.79 4.70
N TRP A 69 7.77 -4.84 5.22
CA TRP A 69 9.17 -5.19 4.95
C TRP A 69 9.43 -5.36 3.45
N GLU A 70 8.59 -6.15 2.76
CA GLU A 70 8.75 -6.39 1.33
C GLU A 70 8.59 -5.11 0.50
N VAL A 71 7.62 -4.27 0.84
CA VAL A 71 7.41 -3.01 0.14
C VAL A 71 8.59 -2.06 0.34
N LEU A 72 9.11 -1.96 1.55
CA LEU A 72 10.29 -1.13 1.83
C LEU A 72 11.52 -1.65 1.07
N ARG A 73 11.74 -2.95 1.08
CA ARG A 73 12.84 -3.58 0.36
C ARG A 73 12.75 -3.30 -1.14
N LEU A 74 11.57 -3.46 -1.72
CA LEU A 74 11.33 -3.18 -3.13
C LEU A 74 11.52 -1.70 -3.44
N SER A 75 11.04 -0.81 -2.58
CA SER A 75 11.19 0.64 -2.75
C SER A 75 12.65 1.06 -2.80
N LEU A 76 13.46 0.50 -1.91
CA LEU A 76 14.90 0.78 -1.90
C LEU A 76 15.60 0.25 -3.17
N ALA A 77 15.22 -0.93 -3.63
CA ALA A 77 15.76 -1.49 -4.86
C ALA A 77 15.42 -0.63 -6.08
N VAL A 78 14.20 -0.11 -6.16
CA VAL A 78 13.78 0.77 -7.25
C VAL A 78 14.52 2.11 -7.16
N ALA A 79 14.69 2.66 -5.97
CA ALA A 79 15.47 3.89 -5.77
C ALA A 79 16.90 3.73 -6.29
N GLU A 80 17.53 2.61 -5.98
CA GLU A 80 18.88 2.31 -6.46
C GLU A 80 18.94 2.19 -7.98
N ARG A 81 18.01 1.46 -8.59
CA ARG A 81 17.97 1.26 -10.05
C ARG A 81 17.67 2.52 -10.83
N THR A 82 17.03 3.50 -10.24
CA THR A 82 16.64 4.75 -10.89
C THR A 82 17.50 5.93 -10.48
N ASP A 83 18.60 5.71 -9.75
CA ASP A 83 19.45 6.77 -9.19
C ASP A 83 18.65 7.82 -8.42
N GLY A 84 17.65 7.36 -7.66
CA GLY A 84 16.84 8.21 -6.82
C GLY A 84 15.69 8.94 -7.53
N LEU A 85 15.46 8.69 -8.82
CA LEU A 85 14.29 9.24 -9.50
C LEU A 85 12.99 8.74 -8.89
N VAL A 86 12.97 7.47 -8.46
CA VAL A 86 11.89 6.92 -7.64
C VAL A 86 12.49 6.64 -6.28
N THR A 87 11.94 7.25 -5.23
CA THR A 87 12.47 7.11 -3.88
C THR A 87 11.35 7.14 -2.85
N PRO A 88 11.42 6.34 -1.77
CA PRO A 88 10.40 6.36 -0.72
C PRO A 88 10.54 7.53 0.25
N THR A 89 11.58 8.36 0.15
CA THR A 89 11.93 9.37 1.15
C THR A 89 11.53 10.80 0.77
N VAL A 90 10.44 10.97 0.01
CA VAL A 90 10.01 12.29 -0.48
C VAL A 90 8.79 12.86 0.25
N LEU A 91 8.34 12.24 1.34
CA LEU A 91 7.10 12.66 2.03
C LEU A 91 7.15 14.13 2.45
N GLY A 92 8.26 14.57 3.03
CA GLY A 92 8.42 15.97 3.44
C GLY A 92 8.26 16.95 2.28
N ALA A 93 8.84 16.61 1.13
CA ALA A 93 8.72 17.44 -0.07
C ALA A 93 7.30 17.47 -0.60
N LEU A 94 6.59 16.34 -0.60
CA LEU A 94 5.19 16.29 -1.01
C LEU A 94 4.29 17.11 -0.11
N GLU A 95 4.47 17.02 1.20
CA GLU A 95 3.69 17.81 2.17
C GLU A 95 3.97 19.30 2.02
N ALA A 96 5.23 19.68 1.82
CA ALA A 96 5.60 21.08 1.59
C ALA A 96 4.96 21.63 0.31
N ALA A 97 4.74 20.78 -0.70
CA ALA A 97 4.04 21.15 -1.93
C ALA A 97 2.50 21.16 -1.79
N GLY A 98 1.96 20.82 -0.61
CA GLY A 98 0.53 20.83 -0.36
C GLY A 98 -0.19 19.50 -0.45
N TYR A 99 0.53 18.41 -0.68
CA TYR A 99 -0.07 17.09 -0.74
C TYR A 99 -0.21 16.51 0.66
N ASP A 100 -1.35 16.70 1.28
CA ASP A 100 -1.59 16.24 2.64
C ASP A 100 -2.69 15.19 2.79
N ARG A 101 -3.52 14.95 1.76
CA ARG A 101 -4.53 13.86 1.70
C ARG A 101 -5.21 13.73 0.34
#